data_3bd3bef923eb2e6803017b5ce0068219
#
_entry.id   3bd3bef923eb2e6803017b5ce0068219
#
_cell.length_a   1.000
_cell.length_b   1.000
_cell.length_c   1.000
_cell.angle_alpha   90.00
_cell.angle_beta   90.00
_cell.angle_gamma   90.00
#
_symmetry.space_group_name_H-M   'P 1'
#
loop_
_entity.id
_entity.type
_entity.pdbx_description
1 polymer ?
#
loop_
_entity_poly.entity_id
_entity_poly.type
_entity_poly.pdbx_seq_one_letter_code
_entity_poly.pdbx_strand_id
1 'polypeptide(L)'
;MAAFLLNACQSAPKEDIIEESWDFENGIEGWRYYSQDTASIEQWAVNDGILAVSTRANTYDRSKLTTLNNYYGPGVYRWRTFIPEIAPGDQVSIGSWLYRDDHHELDFEVGYGTAEMRQEANAQPDEVVAAMTNQDFPYKTGNVAIKPGWHDFEIRLEENPDGKYTAVWAIDGTDRQTLDIQFGPEVGFTIHVSVENLKFLGDTIPQHDYTGLYDHVSFKVKKATETKQK
;
A
#
# COMPACT_ATOMS: atom_id res chain seq x y z
N MET A 1 24.93 27.29 53.27
CA MET A 1 25.13 26.10 52.39
C MET A 1 24.04 26.11 51.32
N ALA A 2 24.33 26.49 50.10
CA ALA A 2 23.39 26.47 49.00
C ALA A 2 23.59 25.16 48.24
N ALA A 3 22.56 24.31 48.21
CA ALA A 3 22.59 23.06 47.43
C ALA A 3 22.25 23.37 45.96
N PHE A 4 23.22 23.19 45.05
CA PHE A 4 22.99 23.21 43.62
C PHE A 4 22.33 21.89 43.23
N LEU A 5 21.06 21.95 42.83
CA LEU A 5 20.38 20.86 42.13
C LEU A 5 20.89 20.84 40.66
N LEU A 6 21.72 19.87 40.33
CA LEU A 6 22.05 19.52 38.96
C LEU A 6 20.84 18.84 38.33
N ASN A 7 20.10 19.58 37.48
CA ASN A 7 19.14 18.98 36.55
C ASN A 7 19.93 18.25 35.48
N ALA A 8 20.01 16.92 35.58
CA ALA A 8 20.45 16.09 34.46
C ALA A 8 19.40 16.17 33.36
N CYS A 9 19.71 16.86 32.27
CA CYS A 9 18.99 16.72 31.03
C CYS A 9 19.11 15.26 30.58
N GLN A 10 18.10 14.44 30.84
CA GLN A 10 17.96 13.16 30.17
C GLN A 10 17.66 13.46 28.70
N SER A 11 18.61 13.15 27.81
CA SER A 11 18.35 13.14 26.37
C SER A 11 17.23 12.15 26.10
N ALA A 12 16.19 12.59 25.37
CA ALA A 12 15.14 11.70 24.90
C ALA A 12 15.76 10.48 24.17
N PRO A 13 15.23 9.27 24.34
CA PRO A 13 15.73 8.11 23.62
C PRO A 13 15.72 8.41 22.11
N LYS A 14 16.82 8.06 21.46
CA LYS A 14 16.96 8.23 20.01
C LYS A 14 15.96 7.27 19.36
N GLU A 15 14.99 7.80 18.65
CA GLU A 15 14.02 6.99 17.91
C GLU A 15 14.76 6.20 16.82
N ASP A 16 14.49 4.89 16.74
CA ASP A 16 15.05 4.04 15.68
C ASP A 16 14.27 4.29 14.38
N ILE A 17 14.76 5.23 13.58
CA ILE A 17 14.24 5.53 12.24
C ILE A 17 14.85 4.56 11.24
N ILE A 18 14.02 3.92 10.45
CA ILE A 18 14.39 3.08 9.31
C ILE A 18 13.98 3.83 8.04
N GLU A 19 14.92 3.97 7.12
CA GLU A 19 14.70 4.60 5.82
C GLU A 19 15.33 3.73 4.75
N GLU A 20 14.53 3.26 3.80
CA GLU A 20 14.97 2.46 2.66
C GLU A 20 14.21 2.88 1.41
N SER A 21 14.80 2.56 0.26
CA SER A 21 14.17 2.76 -1.05
C SER A 21 14.62 1.68 -2.02
N TRP A 22 13.72 1.31 -2.92
CA TRP A 22 13.97 0.38 -4.01
C TRP A 22 13.62 1.06 -5.33
N ASP A 23 14.62 1.21 -6.19
CA ASP A 23 14.53 1.68 -7.57
C ASP A 23 14.57 0.52 -8.57
N PHE A 24 14.60 -0.70 -8.06
CA PHE A 24 14.63 -1.95 -8.80
C PHE A 24 15.79 -2.11 -9.81
N GLU A 25 16.79 -1.23 -9.82
CA GLU A 25 17.98 -1.34 -10.68
C GLU A 25 18.77 -2.64 -10.42
N ASN A 26 18.68 -3.18 -9.21
CA ASN A 26 19.30 -4.43 -8.80
C ASN A 26 18.30 -5.60 -8.70
N GLY A 27 17.18 -5.52 -9.41
CA GLY A 27 16.12 -6.52 -9.36
C GLY A 27 15.24 -6.38 -8.12
N ILE A 28 14.82 -7.50 -7.54
CA ILE A 28 13.90 -7.52 -6.39
C ILE A 28 14.62 -7.84 -5.06
N GLU A 29 15.87 -7.41 -4.89
CA GLU A 29 16.57 -7.59 -3.62
C GLU A 29 15.77 -6.98 -2.46
N GLY A 30 15.60 -7.75 -1.36
CA GLY A 30 14.76 -7.36 -0.23
C GLY A 30 13.27 -7.67 -0.37
N TRP A 31 12.86 -8.20 -1.52
CA TRP A 31 11.48 -8.61 -1.81
C TRP A 31 11.38 -10.10 -2.13
N ARG A 32 10.17 -10.63 -2.08
CA ARG A 32 9.82 -11.97 -2.57
C ARG A 32 8.52 -11.91 -3.35
N TYR A 33 8.46 -12.69 -4.43
CA TYR A 33 7.23 -12.94 -5.18
C TYR A 33 6.39 -14.02 -4.51
N TYR A 34 5.08 -13.90 -4.59
CA TYR A 34 4.13 -14.97 -4.33
C TYR A 34 2.81 -14.74 -5.09
N SER A 35 2.05 -15.81 -5.27
CA SER A 35 0.74 -15.80 -5.91
C SER A 35 -0.27 -16.50 -5.02
N GLN A 36 -1.51 -16.03 -5.03
CA GLN A 36 -2.65 -16.68 -4.33
C GLN A 36 -3.54 -17.46 -5.29
N ASP A 37 -3.18 -17.54 -6.55
CA ASP A 37 -3.85 -18.38 -7.53
C ASP A 37 -3.20 -19.77 -7.63
N THR A 38 -3.78 -20.63 -8.48
CA THR A 38 -3.26 -21.98 -8.74
C THR A 38 -2.13 -22.01 -9.76
N ALA A 39 -1.73 -20.86 -10.31
CA ALA A 39 -0.69 -20.77 -11.31
C ALA A 39 0.69 -20.77 -10.63
N SER A 40 1.52 -21.74 -10.99
CA SER A 40 2.92 -21.82 -10.57
C SER A 40 3.86 -20.94 -11.43
N ILE A 41 3.33 -19.92 -12.08
CA ILE A 41 4.08 -19.05 -13.01
C ILE A 41 4.37 -17.74 -12.30
N GLU A 42 5.64 -17.36 -12.25
CA GLU A 42 6.03 -16.02 -11.82
C GLU A 42 5.60 -14.99 -12.87
N GLN A 43 4.87 -13.97 -12.43
CA GLN A 43 4.28 -12.95 -13.28
C GLN A 43 4.85 -11.58 -12.91
N TRP A 44 6.17 -11.50 -12.89
CA TRP A 44 6.91 -10.27 -12.68
C TRP A 44 8.17 -10.23 -13.54
N ALA A 45 8.64 -9.04 -13.81
CA ALA A 45 9.92 -8.78 -14.45
C ALA A 45 10.47 -7.42 -14.00
N VAL A 46 11.78 -7.26 -14.06
CA VAL A 46 12.42 -5.94 -13.93
C VAL A 46 13.10 -5.60 -15.23
N ASN A 47 12.81 -4.42 -15.78
CA ASN A 47 13.43 -3.89 -16.98
C ASN A 47 13.76 -2.42 -16.76
N ASP A 48 15.03 -2.06 -16.95
CA ASP A 48 15.53 -0.69 -16.82
C ASP A 48 15.09 -0.02 -15.49
N GLY A 49 15.24 -0.73 -14.37
CA GLY A 49 14.87 -0.23 -13.04
C GLY A 49 13.37 -0.20 -12.74
N ILE A 50 12.52 -0.69 -13.64
CA ILE A 50 11.06 -0.73 -13.43
C ILE A 50 10.60 -2.14 -13.17
N LEU A 51 9.99 -2.36 -12.01
CA LEU A 51 9.32 -3.61 -11.67
C LEU A 51 7.94 -3.66 -12.34
N ALA A 52 7.72 -4.65 -13.19
CA ALA A 52 6.44 -5.00 -13.79
C ALA A 52 5.83 -6.19 -13.04
N VAL A 53 4.57 -6.08 -12.63
CA VAL A 53 3.77 -7.17 -12.07
C VAL A 53 2.55 -7.35 -12.94
N SER A 54 2.16 -8.60 -13.27
CA SER A 54 1.13 -8.85 -14.27
C SER A 54 0.12 -9.89 -13.82
N THR A 55 -1.07 -9.82 -14.46
CA THR A 55 -2.08 -10.89 -14.47
C THR A 55 -2.45 -11.23 -15.91
N ARG A 56 -2.89 -12.46 -16.13
CA ARG A 56 -3.29 -12.96 -17.44
C ARG A 56 -4.78 -12.79 -17.69
N ALA A 57 -5.12 -12.64 -18.95
CA ALA A 57 -6.50 -12.67 -19.41
C ALA A 57 -7.20 -13.98 -19.03
N ASN A 58 -8.50 -13.91 -18.78
CA ASN A 58 -9.37 -15.04 -18.48
C ASN A 58 -8.93 -15.88 -17.25
N THR A 59 -8.27 -15.26 -16.30
CA THR A 59 -7.82 -15.90 -15.04
C THR A 59 -8.25 -15.13 -13.81
N TYR A 60 -8.09 -15.75 -12.64
CA TYR A 60 -8.19 -15.13 -11.33
C TYR A 60 -6.79 -14.94 -10.73
N ASP A 61 -5.82 -14.59 -11.55
CA ASP A 61 -4.45 -14.37 -11.11
C ASP A 61 -4.37 -13.30 -10.01
N ARG A 62 -3.52 -13.53 -9.03
CA ARG A 62 -3.27 -12.64 -7.90
C ARG A 62 -1.77 -12.59 -7.62
N SER A 63 -1.06 -11.78 -8.40
CA SER A 63 0.41 -11.67 -8.38
C SER A 63 0.87 -10.57 -7.45
N LYS A 64 1.81 -10.88 -6.55
CA LYS A 64 2.26 -9.97 -5.51
C LYS A 64 3.77 -10.06 -5.28
N LEU A 65 4.35 -8.93 -4.87
CA LEU A 65 5.65 -8.91 -4.20
C LEU A 65 5.50 -8.27 -2.81
N THR A 66 6.24 -8.78 -1.86
CA THR A 66 6.27 -8.27 -0.49
C THR A 66 7.69 -8.14 0.01
N THR A 67 7.95 -7.16 0.87
CA THR A 67 9.23 -7.05 1.57
C THR A 67 9.48 -8.27 2.47
N LEU A 68 10.75 -8.62 2.67
CA LEU A 68 11.14 -9.74 3.54
C LEU A 68 10.96 -9.41 5.03
N ASN A 69 10.95 -8.14 5.39
CA ASN A 69 10.79 -7.66 6.76
C ASN A 69 9.35 -7.23 7.03
N ASN A 70 8.92 -7.32 8.29
CA ASN A 70 7.56 -6.99 8.74
C ASN A 70 7.53 -6.12 10.01
N TYR A 71 8.53 -5.31 10.25
CA TYR A 71 8.66 -4.48 11.44
C TYR A 71 8.46 -2.98 11.17
N TYR A 72 7.93 -2.63 10.03
CA TYR A 72 7.72 -1.24 9.65
C TYR A 72 6.52 -0.66 10.40
N GLY A 73 6.75 0.44 11.13
CA GLY A 73 5.78 1.07 12.02
C GLY A 73 5.31 2.44 11.51
N PRO A 74 5.06 3.41 12.40
CA PRO A 74 4.57 4.73 12.01
C PRO A 74 5.59 5.51 11.18
N GLY A 75 5.10 6.26 10.21
CA GLY A 75 5.89 7.07 9.29
C GLY A 75 5.27 7.19 7.91
N VAL A 76 6.10 7.33 6.90
CA VAL A 76 5.67 7.61 5.52
C VAL A 76 6.10 6.49 4.59
N TYR A 77 5.16 5.98 3.82
CA TYR A 77 5.34 4.95 2.80
C TYR A 77 4.94 5.51 1.45
N ARG A 78 5.74 5.28 0.41
CA ARG A 78 5.53 5.82 -0.93
C ARG A 78 5.74 4.77 -2.00
N TRP A 79 4.89 4.84 -3.04
CA TRP A 79 4.97 4.04 -4.24
C TRP A 79 4.81 4.94 -5.47
N ARG A 80 5.75 4.88 -6.40
CA ARG A 80 5.61 5.45 -7.74
C ARG A 80 5.10 4.36 -8.66
N THR A 81 3.82 4.41 -9.01
CA THR A 81 3.10 3.32 -9.70
C THR A 81 2.46 3.81 -10.99
N PHE A 82 2.62 3.04 -12.07
CA PHE A 82 1.88 3.24 -13.32
C PHE A 82 0.61 2.42 -13.31
N ILE A 83 -0.51 3.09 -13.51
CA ILE A 83 -1.84 2.52 -13.66
C ILE A 83 -2.17 2.46 -15.15
N PRO A 84 -2.37 1.25 -15.73
CA PRO A 84 -2.74 1.12 -17.14
C PRO A 84 -4.18 1.59 -17.38
N GLU A 85 -4.54 1.78 -18.65
CA GLU A 85 -5.95 1.84 -19.03
C GLU A 85 -6.60 0.50 -18.70
N ILE A 86 -7.75 0.54 -18.02
CA ILE A 86 -8.50 -0.66 -17.61
C ILE A 86 -9.84 -0.64 -18.36
N ALA A 87 -10.14 -1.73 -19.04
CA ALA A 87 -11.38 -1.87 -19.78
C ALA A 87 -12.61 -1.82 -18.87
N PRO A 88 -13.73 -1.24 -19.33
CA PRO A 88 -14.93 -1.13 -18.53
C PRO A 88 -15.41 -2.48 -17.98
N GLY A 89 -15.54 -2.56 -16.66
CA GLY A 89 -16.02 -3.73 -15.93
C GLY A 89 -14.95 -4.78 -15.62
N ASP A 90 -13.73 -4.66 -16.13
CA ASP A 90 -12.65 -5.60 -15.81
C ASP A 90 -12.28 -5.55 -14.33
N GLN A 91 -12.31 -6.72 -13.70
CA GLN A 91 -12.02 -6.90 -12.26
C GLN A 91 -10.51 -7.04 -12.01
N VAL A 92 -9.76 -5.99 -12.29
CA VAL A 92 -8.33 -5.92 -11.98
C VAL A 92 -8.04 -4.85 -10.94
N SER A 93 -7.11 -5.14 -10.05
CA SER A 93 -6.56 -4.22 -9.05
C SER A 93 -5.06 -4.05 -9.28
N ILE A 94 -4.59 -2.81 -9.31
CA ILE A 94 -3.19 -2.45 -9.16
C ILE A 94 -3.02 -1.97 -7.72
N GLY A 95 -2.30 -2.75 -6.90
CA GLY A 95 -2.23 -2.58 -5.45
C GLY A 95 -0.91 -2.01 -4.96
N SER A 96 -0.98 -1.10 -3.99
CA SER A 96 0.14 -0.54 -3.21
C SER A 96 -0.31 -0.47 -1.75
N TRP A 97 0.23 -1.32 -0.89
CA TRP A 97 -0.43 -1.57 0.40
C TRP A 97 0.52 -2.02 1.51
N LEU A 98 0.02 -1.93 2.75
CA LEU A 98 0.67 -2.35 3.99
C LEU A 98 -0.11 -3.50 4.61
N TYR A 99 0.57 -4.58 4.97
CA TYR A 99 -0.06 -5.80 5.47
C TYR A 99 0.60 -6.37 6.72
N ARG A 100 -0.20 -6.77 7.66
CA ARG A 100 0.20 -7.60 8.78
C ARG A 100 -0.58 -8.92 8.80
N ASP A 101 -1.89 -8.83 8.70
CA ASP A 101 -2.88 -9.89 8.62
C ASP A 101 -4.21 -9.31 8.14
N ASP A 102 -5.24 -10.15 7.96
CA ASP A 102 -6.54 -9.77 7.36
C ASP A 102 -7.34 -8.73 8.17
N HIS A 103 -6.86 -8.31 9.35
CA HIS A 103 -7.45 -7.27 10.20
C HIS A 103 -6.56 -6.03 10.33
N HIS A 104 -5.34 -6.09 9.83
CA HIS A 104 -4.34 -5.03 9.90
C HIS A 104 -3.73 -4.81 8.52
N GLU A 105 -4.52 -4.21 7.64
CA GLU A 105 -4.17 -3.95 6.24
C GLU A 105 -4.66 -2.56 5.84
N LEU A 106 -3.82 -1.82 5.11
CA LEU A 106 -4.08 -0.47 4.64
C LEU A 106 -3.73 -0.40 3.16
N ASP A 107 -4.75 -0.18 2.31
CA ASP A 107 -4.63 -0.40 0.89
C ASP A 107 -4.83 0.86 0.06
N PHE A 108 -4.09 0.92 -1.03
CA PHE A 108 -4.54 1.45 -2.29
C PHE A 108 -4.82 0.29 -3.24
N GLU A 109 -6.01 0.23 -3.78
CA GLU A 109 -6.39 -0.70 -4.84
C GLU A 109 -7.02 0.09 -5.98
N VAL A 110 -6.37 0.04 -7.15
CA VAL A 110 -6.77 0.84 -8.29
C VAL A 110 -7.29 -0.07 -9.40
N GLY A 111 -8.55 0.14 -9.79
CA GLY A 111 -9.23 -0.64 -10.82
C GLY A 111 -10.23 0.19 -11.62
N TYR A 112 -10.97 -0.46 -12.53
CA TYR A 112 -12.06 0.25 -13.22
C TYR A 112 -13.10 0.74 -12.21
N GLY A 113 -13.38 -0.05 -11.17
CA GLY A 113 -14.38 0.22 -10.15
C GLY A 113 -15.79 -0.24 -10.58
N THR A 114 -16.57 -0.69 -9.59
CA THR A 114 -17.98 -0.99 -9.79
C THR A 114 -18.78 0.29 -10.10
N ALA A 115 -20.00 0.14 -10.58
CA ALA A 115 -20.88 1.28 -10.85
C ALA A 115 -21.08 2.17 -9.61
N GLU A 116 -21.17 1.56 -8.42
CA GLU A 116 -21.30 2.27 -7.13
C GLU A 116 -20.03 3.06 -6.80
N MET A 117 -18.84 2.42 -6.85
CA MET A 117 -17.57 3.09 -6.60
C MET A 117 -17.33 4.25 -7.57
N ARG A 118 -17.64 4.06 -8.85
CA ARG A 118 -17.55 5.11 -9.88
C ARG A 118 -18.49 6.27 -9.63
N GLN A 119 -19.71 5.98 -9.15
CA GLN A 119 -20.67 7.02 -8.76
C GLN A 119 -20.17 7.82 -7.54
N GLU A 120 -19.68 7.16 -6.50
CA GLU A 120 -19.10 7.79 -5.31
C GLU A 120 -17.90 8.68 -5.67
N ALA A 121 -17.00 8.18 -6.51
CA ALA A 121 -15.83 8.88 -6.98
C ALA A 121 -16.14 9.96 -8.03
N ASN A 122 -17.38 10.06 -8.55
CA ASN A 122 -17.74 10.89 -9.70
C ASN A 122 -16.82 10.68 -10.92
N ALA A 123 -16.47 9.40 -11.18
CA ALA A 123 -15.49 9.02 -12.19
C ALA A 123 -16.01 9.22 -13.61
N GLN A 124 -15.19 9.81 -14.48
CA GLN A 124 -15.46 9.96 -15.90
C GLN A 124 -15.17 8.64 -16.64
N PRO A 125 -15.70 8.41 -17.86
CA PRO A 125 -15.52 7.15 -18.60
C PRO A 125 -14.06 6.72 -18.80
N ASP A 126 -13.14 7.67 -18.90
CA ASP A 126 -11.69 7.48 -19.13
C ASP A 126 -10.88 7.54 -17.83
N GLU A 127 -11.53 7.40 -16.69
CA GLU A 127 -10.90 7.35 -15.37
C GLU A 127 -11.05 5.98 -14.73
N VAL A 128 -10.14 5.67 -13.85
CA VAL A 128 -10.16 4.52 -12.94
C VAL A 128 -10.45 4.99 -11.53
N VAL A 129 -10.82 4.07 -10.65
CA VAL A 129 -11.11 4.36 -9.24
C VAL A 129 -9.96 3.83 -8.38
N ALA A 130 -9.41 4.70 -7.56
CA ALA A 130 -8.51 4.32 -6.47
C ALA A 130 -9.32 4.18 -5.18
N ALA A 131 -9.43 2.96 -4.70
CA ALA A 131 -10.00 2.64 -3.39
C ALA A 131 -8.90 2.71 -2.32
N MET A 132 -9.20 3.40 -1.23
CA MET A 132 -8.35 3.54 -0.05
C MET A 132 -9.03 2.85 1.12
N THR A 133 -8.53 1.69 1.51
CA THR A 133 -9.23 0.82 2.48
C THR A 133 -8.42 0.63 3.75
N ASN A 134 -9.11 0.71 4.89
CA ASN A 134 -8.67 0.14 6.14
C ASN A 134 -9.49 -1.14 6.39
N GLN A 135 -8.82 -2.29 6.44
CA GLN A 135 -9.45 -3.59 6.61
C GLN A 135 -9.68 -3.98 8.09
N ASP A 136 -9.50 -3.06 9.02
CA ASP A 136 -9.95 -3.26 10.40
C ASP A 136 -11.48 -3.11 10.48
N PHE A 137 -12.15 -4.04 11.14
CA PHE A 137 -13.62 -4.03 11.22
C PHE A 137 -14.14 -2.92 12.14
N PRO A 138 -15.16 -2.15 11.71
CA PRO A 138 -15.85 -2.18 10.42
C PRO A 138 -14.99 -1.56 9.31
N TYR A 139 -14.89 -2.27 8.18
CA TYR A 139 -14.12 -1.80 7.01
C TYR A 139 -14.53 -0.39 6.60
N LYS A 140 -13.54 0.42 6.26
CA LYS A 140 -13.76 1.78 5.76
C LYS A 140 -12.99 1.98 4.47
N THR A 141 -13.72 2.28 3.42
CA THR A 141 -13.15 2.57 2.09
C THR A 141 -13.58 3.95 1.63
N GLY A 142 -12.65 4.72 1.09
CA GLY A 142 -12.92 5.93 0.33
C GLY A 142 -12.53 5.72 -1.13
N ASN A 143 -13.30 6.27 -2.05
CA ASN A 143 -13.11 6.13 -3.49
C ASN A 143 -12.81 7.46 -4.14
N VAL A 144 -11.76 7.54 -4.97
CA VAL A 144 -11.46 8.73 -5.78
C VAL A 144 -11.17 8.33 -7.23
N ALA A 145 -11.59 9.18 -8.16
CA ALA A 145 -11.27 9.00 -9.58
C ALA A 145 -9.89 9.57 -9.89
N ILE A 146 -9.10 8.83 -10.67
CA ILE A 146 -7.83 9.27 -11.21
C ILE A 146 -7.72 8.87 -12.68
N LYS A 147 -6.83 9.52 -13.44
CA LYS A 147 -6.53 9.12 -14.84
C LYS A 147 -5.57 7.93 -14.82
N PRO A 148 -5.58 7.05 -15.83
CA PRO A 148 -4.47 6.15 -16.08
C PRO A 148 -3.15 6.93 -16.25
N GLY A 149 -2.03 6.33 -15.85
CA GLY A 149 -0.71 6.95 -15.91
C GLY A 149 0.12 6.74 -14.66
N TRP A 150 1.22 7.48 -14.54
CA TRP A 150 2.08 7.45 -13.36
C TRP A 150 1.51 8.29 -12.23
N HIS A 151 1.42 7.69 -11.03
CA HIS A 151 0.99 8.35 -9.80
C HIS A 151 1.95 8.10 -8.65
N ASP A 152 2.02 9.06 -7.73
CA ASP A 152 2.68 8.93 -6.45
C ASP A 152 1.61 8.61 -5.39
N PHE A 153 1.56 7.36 -4.93
CA PHE A 153 0.74 6.92 -3.82
C PHE A 153 1.52 7.04 -2.51
N GLU A 154 0.88 7.56 -1.47
CA GLU A 154 1.49 7.71 -0.16
C GLU A 154 0.51 7.30 0.94
N ILE A 155 0.99 6.48 1.89
CA ILE A 155 0.31 6.22 3.17
C ILE A 155 1.17 6.81 4.27
N ARG A 156 0.60 7.71 5.07
CA ARG A 156 1.23 8.24 6.28
C ARG A 156 0.53 7.65 7.50
N LEU A 157 1.31 7.12 8.43
CA LEU A 157 0.85 6.63 9.73
C LEU A 157 1.42 7.50 10.83
N GLU A 158 0.56 8.16 11.58
CA GLU A 158 0.91 8.99 12.72
C GLU A 158 0.30 8.39 13.99
N GLU A 159 1.07 8.36 15.08
CA GLU A 159 0.53 7.96 16.37
C GLU A 159 -0.31 9.10 16.93
N ASN A 160 -1.58 8.83 17.21
CA ASN A 160 -2.50 9.78 17.80
C ASN A 160 -2.41 9.77 19.35
N PRO A 161 -3.07 10.72 20.06
CA PRO A 161 -3.02 10.79 21.52
C PRO A 161 -3.52 9.54 22.26
N ASP A 162 -4.29 8.69 21.61
CA ASP A 162 -4.82 7.44 22.16
C ASP A 162 -3.84 6.27 21.98
N GLY A 163 -2.65 6.51 21.41
CA GLY A 163 -1.63 5.50 21.13
C GLY A 163 -1.99 4.59 19.95
N LYS A 164 -2.91 5.01 19.10
CA LYS A 164 -3.31 4.34 17.86
C LYS A 164 -2.80 5.09 16.65
N TYR A 165 -3.05 4.57 15.44
CA TYR A 165 -2.70 5.29 14.23
C TYR A 165 -3.84 6.19 13.73
N THR A 166 -3.47 7.38 13.26
CA THR A 166 -4.19 8.10 12.22
C THR A 166 -3.51 7.81 10.90
N ALA A 167 -4.23 7.24 9.96
CA ALA A 167 -3.75 6.93 8.62
C ALA A 167 -4.24 7.97 7.61
N VAL A 168 -3.34 8.48 6.77
CA VAL A 168 -3.65 9.41 5.69
C VAL A 168 -3.22 8.79 4.39
N TRP A 169 -4.13 8.68 3.44
CA TRP A 169 -3.86 8.29 2.05
C TRP A 169 -3.76 9.56 1.20
N ALA A 170 -2.66 9.69 0.47
CA ALA A 170 -2.46 10.78 -0.48
C ALA A 170 -2.12 10.25 -1.87
N ILE A 171 -2.57 10.95 -2.90
CA ILE A 171 -2.26 10.68 -4.31
C ILE A 171 -1.75 11.97 -4.93
N ASP A 172 -0.57 11.93 -5.55
CA ASP A 172 0.10 13.05 -6.20
C ASP A 172 0.22 14.27 -5.26
N GLY A 173 0.61 14.00 -4.00
CA GLY A 173 0.79 15.02 -2.97
C GLY A 173 -0.49 15.64 -2.40
N THR A 174 -1.67 15.10 -2.77
CA THR A 174 -2.97 15.57 -2.25
C THR A 174 -3.58 14.54 -1.33
N ASP A 175 -3.88 14.91 -0.09
CA ASP A 175 -4.58 14.06 0.88
C ASP A 175 -5.99 13.75 0.37
N ARG A 176 -6.32 12.47 0.29
CA ARG A 176 -7.60 11.97 -0.25
C ARG A 176 -8.49 11.38 0.83
N GLN A 177 -7.89 10.73 1.83
CA GLN A 177 -8.61 10.15 2.95
C GLN A 177 -7.78 10.25 4.22
N THR A 178 -8.45 10.47 5.35
CA THR A 178 -7.85 10.42 6.69
C THR A 178 -8.77 9.61 7.60
N LEU A 179 -8.23 8.61 8.28
CA LEU A 179 -8.97 7.76 9.21
C LEU A 179 -8.18 7.55 10.50
N ASP A 180 -8.88 7.62 11.63
CA ASP A 180 -8.40 7.03 12.88
C ASP A 180 -8.71 5.54 12.86
N ILE A 181 -7.68 4.71 13.03
CA ILE A 181 -7.75 3.25 13.00
C ILE A 181 -7.62 2.66 14.40
N GLN A 182 -7.97 1.37 14.57
CA GLN A 182 -8.14 0.80 15.92
C GLN A 182 -6.87 0.15 16.48
N PHE A 183 -5.78 0.13 15.74
CA PHE A 183 -4.48 -0.38 16.15
C PHE A 183 -3.40 0.73 16.05
N GLY A 184 -2.21 0.46 16.59
CA GLY A 184 -1.14 1.43 16.74
C GLY A 184 0.26 0.83 16.55
N PRO A 185 1.31 1.42 17.14
CA PRO A 185 2.72 1.06 16.93
C PRO A 185 3.10 -0.39 17.29
N GLU A 186 2.22 -1.13 17.95
CA GLU A 186 2.37 -2.56 18.20
C GLU A 186 2.19 -3.42 16.94
N VAL A 187 1.60 -2.84 15.88
CA VAL A 187 1.42 -3.50 14.59
C VAL A 187 2.52 -3.06 13.64
N GLY A 188 3.38 -3.99 13.26
CA GLY A 188 4.38 -3.79 12.21
C GLY A 188 3.92 -4.41 10.90
N PHE A 189 4.23 -3.77 9.79
CA PHE A 189 3.77 -4.14 8.46
C PHE A 189 4.87 -4.74 7.59
N THR A 190 4.48 -5.49 6.58
CA THR A 190 5.19 -5.67 5.31
C THR A 190 4.66 -4.68 4.28
N ILE A 191 5.49 -4.33 3.31
CA ILE A 191 5.12 -3.44 2.19
C ILE A 191 4.87 -4.32 0.97
N HIS A 192 3.81 -4.03 0.25
CA HIS A 192 3.37 -4.83 -0.88
C HIS A 192 3.17 -4.00 -2.15
N VAL A 193 3.36 -4.68 -3.27
CA VAL A 193 2.91 -4.28 -4.60
C VAL A 193 2.21 -5.46 -5.26
N SER A 194 1.12 -5.23 -5.97
CA SER A 194 0.36 -6.32 -6.56
C SER A 194 -0.39 -5.94 -7.83
N VAL A 195 -0.66 -6.96 -8.67
CA VAL A 195 -1.69 -6.90 -9.69
C VAL A 195 -2.56 -8.13 -9.51
N GLU A 196 -3.85 -7.90 -9.31
CA GLU A 196 -4.79 -8.96 -8.91
C GLU A 196 -6.11 -8.82 -9.63
N ASN A 197 -6.67 -9.95 -10.10
CA ASN A 197 -8.02 -9.99 -10.68
C ASN A 197 -9.05 -10.19 -9.56
N LEU A 198 -9.51 -9.07 -8.97
CA LEU A 198 -10.36 -9.03 -7.78
C LEU A 198 -11.80 -8.62 -8.10
N LYS A 199 -12.75 -9.47 -7.76
CA LYS A 199 -14.18 -9.30 -8.07
C LYS A 199 -14.81 -8.00 -7.58
N PHE A 200 -14.29 -7.40 -6.50
CA PHE A 200 -14.90 -6.18 -5.96
C PHE A 200 -14.54 -4.91 -6.75
N LEU A 201 -13.57 -4.98 -7.68
CA LEU A 201 -13.17 -3.86 -8.53
C LEU A 201 -13.77 -3.90 -9.95
N GLY A 202 -14.63 -4.88 -10.24
CA GLY A 202 -15.27 -5.00 -11.52
C GLY A 202 -16.22 -6.18 -11.59
N ASP A 203 -16.95 -6.30 -12.68
CA ASP A 203 -18.03 -7.28 -12.87
C ASP A 203 -17.61 -8.48 -13.73
N THR A 204 -16.51 -8.35 -14.47
CA THR A 204 -16.09 -9.36 -15.46
C THR A 204 -14.64 -9.77 -15.28
N ILE A 205 -14.35 -11.05 -15.52
CA ILE A 205 -12.96 -11.53 -15.61
C ILE A 205 -12.28 -10.79 -16.78
N PRO A 206 -11.08 -10.20 -16.57
CA PRO A 206 -10.38 -9.47 -17.61
C PRO A 206 -10.17 -10.29 -18.87
N GLN A 207 -10.44 -9.70 -20.03
CA GLN A 207 -10.21 -10.32 -21.34
C GLN A 207 -8.83 -10.02 -21.90
N HIS A 208 -8.05 -9.19 -21.19
CA HIS A 208 -6.69 -8.77 -21.52
C HIS A 208 -5.75 -9.04 -20.35
N ASP A 209 -4.48 -9.22 -20.68
CA ASP A 209 -3.43 -9.20 -19.64
C ASP A 209 -3.28 -7.77 -19.12
N TYR A 210 -3.10 -7.64 -17.79
CA TYR A 210 -2.83 -6.34 -17.17
C TYR A 210 -1.47 -6.33 -16.49
N THR A 211 -0.80 -5.18 -16.57
CA THR A 211 0.51 -4.96 -15.95
C THR A 211 0.52 -3.63 -15.24
N GLY A 212 0.76 -3.67 -13.94
CA GLY A 212 1.15 -2.51 -13.14
C GLY A 212 2.66 -2.35 -13.14
N LEU A 213 3.16 -1.11 -13.22
CA LEU A 213 4.60 -0.84 -13.17
C LEU A 213 4.92 -0.06 -11.89
N TYR A 214 6.05 -0.39 -11.26
CA TYR A 214 6.54 0.24 -10.05
C TYR A 214 7.98 0.71 -10.31
N ASP A 215 8.16 2.02 -10.34
CA ASP A 215 9.45 2.67 -10.56
C ASP A 215 10.22 2.81 -9.25
N HIS A 216 9.51 3.16 -8.19
CA HIS A 216 10.11 3.45 -6.90
C HIS A 216 9.18 3.08 -5.75
N VAL A 217 9.73 2.40 -4.76
CA VAL A 217 9.09 2.19 -3.45
C VAL A 217 10.02 2.69 -2.37
N SER A 218 9.54 3.49 -1.45
CA SER A 218 10.35 4.00 -0.34
C SER A 218 9.55 4.14 0.94
N PHE A 219 10.27 4.15 2.05
CA PHE A 219 9.67 4.48 3.34
C PHE A 219 10.67 5.19 4.25
N LYS A 220 10.11 5.96 5.17
CA LYS A 220 10.80 6.52 6.32
C LYS A 220 9.90 6.38 7.53
N VAL A 221 10.21 5.44 8.39
CA VAL A 221 9.34 4.98 9.47
C VAL A 221 10.11 4.78 10.78
N LYS A 222 9.38 4.77 11.87
CA LYS A 222 9.87 4.21 13.13
C LYS A 222 9.73 2.69 13.09
N LYS A 223 10.61 1.98 13.78
CA LYS A 223 10.42 0.55 13.99
C LYS A 223 9.15 0.32 14.82
N ALA A 224 8.34 -0.65 14.43
CA ALA A 224 7.19 -1.07 15.23
C ALA A 224 7.64 -1.56 16.62
N THR A 225 6.86 -1.25 17.65
CA THR A 225 7.11 -1.73 18.99
C THR A 225 6.69 -3.20 19.09
N GLU A 226 7.65 -4.12 19.09
CA GLU A 226 7.33 -5.54 19.30
C GLU A 226 6.62 -5.73 20.65
N THR A 227 5.34 -6.03 20.62
CA THR A 227 4.66 -6.58 21.79
C THR A 227 5.21 -7.99 22.00
N LYS A 228 6.03 -8.19 23.03
CA LYS A 228 6.42 -9.55 23.44
C LYS A 228 5.13 -10.32 23.71
N GLN A 229 4.79 -11.23 22.78
CA GLN A 229 3.74 -12.21 23.08
C GLN A 229 4.15 -12.96 24.35
N LYS A 230 3.33 -12.81 25.40
CA LYS A 230 3.45 -13.56 26.66
C LYS A 230 2.86 -14.95 26.48
#